data_8b3cbd6a095ddd7dd7a032c3b76302ad
#
_entry.id   8b3cbd6a095ddd7dd7a032c3b76302ad
#
_cell.length_a   1.000
_cell.length_b   1.000
_cell.length_c   1.000
_cell.angle_alpha   90.00
_cell.angle_beta   90.00
_cell.angle_gamma   90.00
#
_symmetry.space_group_name_H-M   'P 1'
#
loop_
_entity.id
_entity.type
_entity.pdbx_description
1 polymer ?
#
loop_
_entity_poly.entity_id
_entity_poly.type
_entity_poly.pdbx_seq_one_letter_code
_entity_poly.pdbx_strand_id
1 'polypeptide(L)'
;MKRRTACLVLCVCLLLCLALPVGASDGAEFSDRGEIRNVGAVQMLVDLGLISGYSDGSFRPASYITREEVAKLIAILCTENPQAPADVYFYDAQNSWALTYIGYCAGEGIIGGDGLGSFRPKDNVTAQELAKMLLVILGQDPETYSGAGWAERVNADAQSFGIYYGLTAQVSQPVTRDNACLLIYNAMRCPAIADPDAQGLDRYVLDDLMNPRSYLEVRYDLTRYTAVLTGNEYADLTTNDGKLAAGTTKLAGHKEFAVSSDLSLLGRTVDIYMKDGRVVGIPCYVTSEVYYTFENAQALSKLLSGGALTIADDAQYYLNYNEAGSEILTRSGVRLTVIDHDNDTQLDTILAVNCGQAEISSVSPLRVKVGDEELDAEKYCLTDVFSAGERVWYMEIGGQGFVQPMSGN
;
A
#
# COMPACT_ATOMS: atom_id res chain seq x y z
N MET A 1 9.83 45.80 -45.64
CA MET A 1 8.99 45.76 -44.39
C MET A 1 8.08 44.56 -44.38
N LYS A 2 8.58 43.31 -44.43
CA LYS A 2 7.72 42.05 -44.34
C LYS A 2 8.42 40.88 -43.64
N ARG A 3 9.31 41.14 -42.68
CA ARG A 3 9.99 40.06 -41.93
C ARG A 3 10.04 40.20 -40.39
N ARG A 4 9.24 41.12 -39.82
CA ARG A 4 9.19 41.35 -38.37
C ARG A 4 7.88 40.94 -37.68
N THR A 5 6.87 40.51 -38.42
CA THR A 5 5.54 40.13 -37.87
C THR A 5 5.37 38.62 -37.67
N ALA A 6 6.29 37.77 -38.17
CA ALA A 6 6.17 36.34 -38.04
C ALA A 6 6.83 35.76 -36.73
N CYS A 7 7.65 36.55 -36.05
CA CYS A 7 8.31 36.12 -34.80
C CYS A 7 7.50 36.40 -33.53
N LEU A 8 6.49 37.28 -33.60
CA LEU A 8 5.68 37.63 -32.42
C LEU A 8 4.52 36.67 -32.17
N VAL A 9 4.08 35.93 -33.19
CA VAL A 9 2.97 34.98 -33.07
C VAL A 9 3.49 33.61 -32.55
N LEU A 10 4.76 33.29 -32.75
CA LEU A 10 5.35 32.02 -32.24
C LEU A 10 5.73 32.09 -30.76
N CYS A 11 5.97 33.30 -30.21
CA CYS A 11 6.27 33.46 -28.76
C CYS A 11 5.03 33.50 -27.88
N VAL A 12 3.84 33.76 -28.43
CA VAL A 12 2.59 33.79 -27.65
C VAL A 12 1.98 32.41 -27.51
N CYS A 13 2.28 31.46 -28.40
CA CYS A 13 1.84 30.07 -28.27
C CYS A 13 2.68 29.23 -27.27
N LEU A 14 3.84 29.72 -26.83
CA LEU A 14 4.71 29.06 -25.85
C LEU A 14 4.46 29.49 -24.41
N LEU A 15 3.57 30.45 -24.17
CA LEU A 15 3.24 30.97 -22.83
C LEU A 15 1.84 30.62 -22.33
N LEU A 16 1.10 29.75 -23.07
CA LEU A 16 -0.20 29.26 -22.63
C LEU A 16 -0.19 27.77 -22.19
N CYS A 17 0.97 27.20 -21.99
CA CYS A 17 1.11 25.91 -21.27
C CYS A 17 1.39 26.15 -19.78
N LEU A 18 0.54 26.93 -19.11
CA LEU A 18 0.67 27.13 -17.68
C LEU A 18 -0.68 26.95 -17.00
N ALA A 19 -0.63 26.03 -16.05
CA ALA A 19 -1.62 25.79 -15.02
C ALA A 19 -2.93 25.14 -15.47
N LEU A 20 -2.83 23.87 -15.85
CA LEU A 20 -3.88 22.98 -15.37
C LEU A 20 -3.76 22.98 -13.84
N PRO A 21 -4.84 23.18 -13.08
CA PRO A 21 -4.82 22.84 -11.68
C PRO A 21 -4.51 21.35 -11.64
N VAL A 22 -3.33 20.99 -11.13
CA VAL A 22 -3.08 19.60 -10.71
C VAL A 22 -4.00 19.43 -9.50
N GLY A 23 -5.20 18.93 -9.77
CA GLY A 23 -6.09 18.44 -8.74
C GLY A 23 -5.32 17.47 -7.84
N ALA A 24 -5.77 17.35 -6.61
CA ALA A 24 -5.40 16.24 -5.72
C ALA A 24 -5.23 14.98 -6.58
N SER A 25 -4.18 14.19 -6.34
CA SER A 25 -3.98 12.93 -7.05
C SER A 25 -5.17 12.02 -6.74
N ASP A 26 -6.24 12.13 -7.53
CA ASP A 26 -7.17 11.02 -7.70
C ASP A 26 -6.30 9.91 -8.24
N GLY A 27 -6.07 8.88 -7.39
CA GLY A 27 -5.12 7.83 -7.66
C GLY A 27 -5.23 7.32 -9.08
N ALA A 28 -4.12 6.89 -9.69
CA ALA A 28 -4.07 6.50 -11.09
C ALA A 28 -5.32 5.72 -11.49
N GLU A 29 -6.14 6.31 -12.35
CA GLU A 29 -7.40 5.71 -12.80
C GLU A 29 -7.10 4.61 -13.80
N PHE A 30 -6.82 3.42 -13.31
CA PHE A 30 -6.74 2.24 -14.16
C PHE A 30 -8.13 1.70 -14.45
N SER A 31 -8.38 1.29 -15.69
CA SER A 31 -9.67 0.71 -16.11
C SER A 31 -10.04 -0.57 -15.33
N ASP A 32 -9.03 -1.25 -14.79
CA ASP A 32 -9.14 -2.47 -13.97
C ASP A 32 -8.81 -2.22 -12.48
N ARG A 33 -8.93 -0.97 -12.00
CA ARG A 33 -8.66 -0.60 -10.60
C ARG A 33 -9.40 -1.48 -9.59
N GLY A 34 -10.62 -1.90 -9.93
CA GLY A 34 -11.44 -2.77 -9.08
C GLY A 34 -10.81 -4.14 -8.79
N GLU A 35 -9.85 -4.59 -9.61
CA GLU A 35 -9.14 -5.86 -9.48
C GLU A 35 -7.82 -5.74 -8.69
N ILE A 36 -7.34 -4.50 -8.42
CA ILE A 36 -6.11 -4.26 -7.66
C ILE A 36 -6.40 -4.53 -6.18
N ARG A 37 -5.65 -5.45 -5.58
CA ARG A 37 -5.74 -5.77 -4.15
C ARG A 37 -4.82 -4.91 -3.30
N ASN A 38 -3.64 -4.58 -3.79
CA ASN A 38 -2.62 -3.83 -3.07
C ASN A 38 -2.63 -2.35 -3.47
N VAL A 39 -3.82 -1.71 -3.40
CA VAL A 39 -4.05 -0.35 -3.94
C VAL A 39 -3.04 0.66 -3.41
N GLY A 40 -2.74 0.65 -2.09
CA GLY A 40 -1.76 1.57 -1.49
C GLY A 40 -0.35 1.39 -2.03
N ALA A 41 0.09 0.14 -2.21
CA ALA A 41 1.40 -0.16 -2.78
C ALA A 41 1.48 0.26 -4.25
N VAL A 42 0.47 -0.07 -5.04
CA VAL A 42 0.39 0.32 -6.46
C VAL A 42 0.39 1.83 -6.61
N GLN A 43 -0.46 2.55 -5.84
CA GLN A 43 -0.54 4.01 -5.89
C GLN A 43 0.80 4.67 -5.52
N MET A 44 1.45 4.21 -4.45
CA MET A 44 2.77 4.72 -4.05
C MET A 44 3.80 4.58 -5.19
N LEU A 45 3.90 3.39 -5.79
CA LEU A 45 4.86 3.14 -6.86
C LEU A 45 4.55 3.94 -8.14
N VAL A 46 3.26 4.19 -8.42
CA VAL A 46 2.83 5.04 -9.53
C VAL A 46 3.20 6.50 -9.29
N ASP A 47 2.90 7.04 -8.11
CA ASP A 47 3.18 8.44 -7.76
C ASP A 47 4.69 8.74 -7.73
N LEU A 48 5.49 7.73 -7.40
CA LEU A 48 6.96 7.80 -7.47
C LEU A 48 7.52 7.56 -8.88
N GLY A 49 6.67 7.27 -9.87
CA GLY A 49 7.09 7.00 -11.25
C GLY A 49 7.83 5.68 -11.46
N LEU A 50 7.75 4.76 -10.49
CA LEU A 50 8.39 3.44 -10.57
C LEU A 50 7.65 2.49 -11.50
N ILE A 51 6.34 2.51 -11.47
CA ILE A 51 5.48 1.66 -12.30
C ILE A 51 4.40 2.50 -12.99
N SER A 52 3.92 2.05 -14.12
CA SER A 52 2.81 2.66 -14.84
C SER A 52 1.87 1.59 -15.39
N GLY A 53 0.66 2.00 -15.80
CA GLY A 53 -0.25 1.17 -16.56
C GLY A 53 0.19 0.97 -18.00
N TYR A 54 -0.59 0.18 -18.72
CA TYR A 54 -0.43 -0.06 -20.14
C TYR A 54 -1.13 1.03 -20.97
N SER A 55 -0.82 1.07 -22.26
CA SER A 55 -1.38 2.07 -23.20
C SER A 55 -2.88 1.98 -23.39
N ASP A 56 -3.50 0.87 -22.99
CA ASP A 56 -4.96 0.67 -22.98
C ASP A 56 -5.65 1.18 -21.71
N GLY A 57 -4.89 1.79 -20.79
CA GLY A 57 -5.38 2.31 -19.52
C GLY A 57 -5.49 1.25 -18.42
N SER A 58 -5.10 -0.02 -18.66
CA SER A 58 -5.13 -1.08 -17.64
C SER A 58 -3.83 -1.14 -16.83
N PHE A 59 -3.90 -1.65 -15.61
CA PHE A 59 -2.76 -2.02 -14.77
C PHE A 59 -2.36 -3.48 -14.92
N ARG A 60 -3.33 -4.35 -15.15
CA ARG A 60 -3.21 -5.81 -15.25
C ARG A 60 -2.64 -6.44 -13.97
N PRO A 61 -3.32 -6.30 -12.82
CA PRO A 61 -2.83 -6.72 -11.51
C PRO A 61 -2.50 -8.21 -11.44
N ALA A 62 -3.27 -9.06 -12.11
CA ALA A 62 -3.09 -10.51 -12.11
C ALA A 62 -2.00 -11.01 -13.08
N SER A 63 -1.45 -10.16 -13.97
CA SER A 63 -0.37 -10.57 -14.88
C SER A 63 0.91 -10.82 -14.11
N TYR A 64 1.66 -11.85 -14.47
CA TYR A 64 2.99 -12.08 -13.90
C TYR A 64 3.98 -11.04 -14.42
N ILE A 65 4.97 -10.71 -13.57
CA ILE A 65 6.05 -9.79 -13.92
C ILE A 65 7.30 -10.56 -14.34
N THR A 66 7.96 -10.08 -15.39
CA THR A 66 9.16 -10.71 -15.92
C THR A 66 10.44 -10.21 -15.25
N ARG A 67 11.54 -10.97 -15.40
CA ARG A 67 12.86 -10.62 -14.85
C ARG A 67 13.38 -9.30 -15.41
N GLU A 68 13.15 -9.00 -16.69
CA GLU A 68 13.57 -7.72 -17.29
C GLU A 68 12.74 -6.53 -16.78
N GLU A 69 11.43 -6.73 -16.51
CA GLU A 69 10.58 -5.70 -15.91
C GLU A 69 10.97 -5.41 -14.46
N VAL A 70 11.25 -6.46 -13.67
CA VAL A 70 11.76 -6.30 -12.30
C VAL A 70 13.13 -5.62 -12.30
N ALA A 71 14.05 -5.98 -13.19
CA ALA A 71 15.35 -5.32 -13.28
C ALA A 71 15.22 -3.81 -13.52
N LYS A 72 14.25 -3.38 -14.36
CA LYS A 72 13.95 -1.96 -14.52
C LYS A 72 13.46 -1.33 -13.22
N LEU A 73 12.46 -1.93 -12.56
CA LEU A 73 11.89 -1.39 -11.32
C LEU A 73 12.96 -1.24 -10.24
N ILE A 74 13.78 -2.25 -10.04
CA ILE A 74 14.88 -2.27 -9.07
C ILE A 74 15.93 -1.19 -9.41
N ALA A 75 16.35 -1.08 -10.66
CA ALA A 75 17.36 -0.10 -11.05
C ALA A 75 16.89 1.34 -10.80
N ILE A 76 15.65 1.69 -11.18
CA ILE A 76 15.11 3.04 -10.94
C ILE A 76 14.77 3.29 -9.47
N LEU A 77 14.50 2.25 -8.68
CA LEU A 77 14.39 2.33 -7.24
C LEU A 77 15.73 2.75 -6.61
N CYS A 78 16.85 2.19 -7.08
CA CYS A 78 18.18 2.47 -6.53
C CYS A 78 18.74 3.80 -7.00
N THR A 79 18.56 4.18 -8.28
CA THR A 79 19.18 5.37 -8.88
C THR A 79 18.32 5.98 -9.98
N GLU A 80 18.43 7.29 -10.16
CA GLU A 80 17.75 8.02 -11.26
C GLU A 80 18.41 7.78 -12.62
N ASN A 81 19.69 7.39 -12.64
CA ASN A 81 20.46 7.21 -13.87
C ASN A 81 21.28 5.91 -13.84
N PRO A 82 20.60 4.76 -13.97
CA PRO A 82 21.29 3.46 -13.95
C PRO A 82 22.29 3.34 -15.11
N GLN A 83 23.52 2.92 -14.80
CA GLN A 83 24.59 2.68 -15.77
C GLN A 83 25.05 1.22 -15.65
N ALA A 84 25.11 0.52 -16.78
CA ALA A 84 25.63 -0.84 -16.81
C ALA A 84 27.17 -0.82 -16.88
N PRO A 85 27.90 -1.54 -16.00
CA PRO A 85 29.32 -1.77 -16.15
C PRO A 85 29.64 -2.51 -17.45
N ALA A 86 30.77 -2.21 -18.05
CA ALA A 86 31.16 -2.76 -19.36
C ALA A 86 31.50 -4.27 -19.32
N ASP A 87 31.80 -4.80 -18.15
CA ASP A 87 32.15 -6.21 -17.90
C ASP A 87 30.94 -7.11 -17.60
N VAL A 88 29.76 -6.54 -17.43
CA VAL A 88 28.54 -7.32 -17.23
C VAL A 88 27.95 -7.74 -18.58
N TYR A 89 27.93 -9.03 -18.83
CA TYR A 89 27.44 -9.59 -20.09
C TYR A 89 26.57 -10.83 -19.89
N PHE A 90 25.34 -10.75 -20.43
CA PHE A 90 24.45 -11.89 -20.60
C PHE A 90 24.10 -12.04 -22.10
N TYR A 91 24.41 -13.19 -22.68
CA TYR A 91 24.26 -13.40 -24.13
C TYR A 91 22.81 -13.29 -24.60
N ASP A 92 21.85 -13.69 -23.79
CA ASP A 92 20.41 -13.68 -24.09
C ASP A 92 19.72 -12.34 -23.77
N ALA A 93 20.38 -11.43 -23.07
CA ALA A 93 19.86 -10.10 -22.75
C ALA A 93 20.27 -9.01 -23.76
N GLN A 94 21.14 -9.30 -24.74
CA GLN A 94 21.69 -8.30 -25.64
C GLN A 94 20.64 -7.58 -26.50
N ASN A 95 19.52 -8.22 -26.77
CA ASN A 95 18.38 -7.63 -27.50
C ASN A 95 17.22 -7.23 -26.57
N SER A 96 17.42 -7.28 -25.25
CA SER A 96 16.41 -6.83 -24.30
C SER A 96 16.35 -5.31 -24.25
N TRP A 97 15.16 -4.76 -24.24
CA TRP A 97 14.92 -3.33 -24.00
C TRP A 97 15.44 -2.89 -22.62
N ALA A 98 15.57 -3.83 -21.68
CA ALA A 98 16.02 -3.60 -20.31
C ALA A 98 17.54 -3.82 -20.10
N LEU A 99 18.32 -3.96 -21.18
CA LEU A 99 19.75 -4.31 -21.10
C LEU A 99 20.54 -3.44 -20.09
N THR A 100 20.35 -2.13 -20.11
CA THR A 100 21.02 -1.20 -19.20
C THR A 100 20.63 -1.44 -17.73
N TYR A 101 19.36 -1.71 -17.47
CA TYR A 101 18.84 -1.99 -16.12
C TYR A 101 19.34 -3.34 -15.60
N ILE A 102 19.35 -4.36 -16.44
CA ILE A 102 19.91 -5.68 -16.15
C ILE A 102 21.37 -5.56 -15.80
N GLY A 103 22.14 -4.83 -16.64
CA GLY A 103 23.56 -4.62 -16.43
C GLY A 103 23.86 -3.86 -15.12
N TYR A 104 23.09 -2.80 -14.84
CA TYR A 104 23.20 -2.07 -13.57
C TYR A 104 22.98 -3.00 -12.36
N CYS A 105 21.83 -3.68 -12.31
CA CYS A 105 21.49 -4.55 -11.17
C CYS A 105 22.50 -5.70 -11.00
N ALA A 106 23.04 -6.23 -12.08
CA ALA A 106 24.07 -7.27 -12.02
C ALA A 106 25.43 -6.73 -11.55
N GLY A 107 25.80 -5.52 -11.97
CA GLY A 107 27.00 -4.83 -11.50
C GLY A 107 26.99 -4.51 -10.01
N GLU A 108 25.81 -4.18 -9.48
CA GLU A 108 25.56 -3.95 -8.03
C GLU A 108 25.35 -5.26 -7.24
N GLY A 109 25.43 -6.44 -7.87
CA GLY A 109 25.23 -7.72 -7.21
C GLY A 109 23.78 -8.00 -6.79
N ILE A 110 22.82 -7.17 -7.21
CA ILE A 110 21.40 -7.31 -6.85
C ILE A 110 20.78 -8.51 -7.55
N ILE A 111 21.12 -8.73 -8.82
CA ILE A 111 20.63 -9.83 -9.63
C ILE A 111 21.80 -10.65 -10.19
N GLY A 112 21.54 -11.91 -10.48
CA GLY A 112 22.47 -12.79 -11.15
C GLY A 112 21.83 -13.53 -12.32
N GLY A 113 22.67 -14.11 -13.17
CA GLY A 113 22.26 -15.08 -14.18
C GLY A 113 22.22 -16.51 -13.62
N ASP A 114 22.17 -17.47 -14.52
CA ASP A 114 22.16 -18.90 -14.23
C ASP A 114 23.57 -19.50 -13.93
N GLY A 115 24.59 -18.66 -13.91
CA GLY A 115 26.01 -19.06 -13.79
C GLY A 115 26.63 -19.54 -15.11
N LEU A 116 25.86 -19.64 -16.19
CA LEU A 116 26.29 -20.06 -17.51
C LEU A 116 26.25 -18.90 -18.53
N GLY A 117 26.00 -17.67 -18.05
CA GLY A 117 25.98 -16.47 -18.87
C GLY A 117 24.61 -16.09 -19.44
N SER A 118 23.51 -16.73 -18.95
CA SER A 118 22.14 -16.41 -19.31
C SER A 118 21.45 -15.66 -18.19
N PHE A 119 20.64 -14.64 -18.53
CA PHE A 119 19.81 -13.88 -17.59
C PHE A 119 18.34 -14.34 -17.61
N ARG A 120 17.86 -14.84 -18.73
CA ARG A 120 16.45 -15.23 -18.97
C ARG A 120 15.47 -14.07 -18.79
N PRO A 121 15.60 -12.98 -19.59
CA PRO A 121 14.88 -11.71 -19.35
C PRO A 121 13.34 -11.87 -19.40
N LYS A 122 12.81 -12.82 -20.18
CA LYS A 122 11.37 -13.05 -20.36
C LYS A 122 10.75 -14.03 -19.36
N ASP A 123 11.57 -14.69 -18.54
CA ASP A 123 11.03 -15.58 -17.51
C ASP A 123 10.33 -14.78 -16.42
N ASN A 124 9.29 -15.35 -15.83
CA ASN A 124 8.61 -14.75 -14.69
C ASN A 124 9.47 -14.86 -13.43
N VAL A 125 9.38 -13.83 -12.57
CA VAL A 125 10.08 -13.79 -11.28
C VAL A 125 9.19 -14.43 -10.21
N THR A 126 9.76 -15.25 -9.33
CA THR A 126 9.08 -15.73 -8.12
C THR A 126 9.14 -14.67 -7.00
N ALA A 127 8.22 -14.74 -6.02
CA ALA A 127 8.23 -13.80 -4.90
C ALA A 127 9.53 -13.89 -4.09
N GLN A 128 10.10 -15.10 -3.91
CA GLN A 128 11.38 -15.27 -3.22
C GLN A 128 12.58 -14.73 -4.01
N GLU A 129 12.58 -14.78 -5.34
CA GLU A 129 13.62 -14.15 -6.16
C GLU A 129 13.55 -12.63 -6.07
N LEU A 130 12.34 -12.05 -6.09
CA LEU A 130 12.15 -10.61 -5.87
C LEU A 130 12.58 -10.21 -4.45
N ALA A 131 12.20 -10.99 -3.43
CA ALA A 131 12.60 -10.73 -2.05
C ALA A 131 14.13 -10.75 -1.87
N LYS A 132 14.85 -11.66 -2.53
CA LYS A 132 16.33 -11.65 -2.55
C LYS A 132 16.86 -10.30 -3.06
N MET A 133 16.36 -9.80 -4.18
CA MET A 133 16.77 -8.51 -4.74
C MET A 133 16.52 -7.36 -3.76
N LEU A 134 15.34 -7.36 -3.11
CA LEU A 134 14.96 -6.34 -2.14
C LEU A 134 15.83 -6.38 -0.88
N LEU A 135 16.17 -7.55 -0.36
CA LEU A 135 17.09 -7.70 0.78
C LEU A 135 18.47 -7.12 0.47
N VAL A 136 18.99 -7.34 -0.74
CA VAL A 136 20.29 -6.75 -1.16
C VAL A 136 20.19 -5.22 -1.21
N ILE A 137 19.10 -4.66 -1.72
CA ILE A 137 18.87 -3.19 -1.69
C ILE A 137 18.83 -2.66 -0.26
N LEU A 138 18.28 -3.43 0.67
CA LEU A 138 18.24 -3.10 2.10
C LEU A 138 19.58 -3.37 2.81
N GLY A 139 20.68 -3.53 2.05
CA GLY A 139 22.05 -3.63 2.57
C GLY A 139 22.41 -5.00 3.12
N GLN A 140 21.68 -6.06 2.75
CA GLN A 140 22.08 -7.42 3.07
C GLN A 140 23.14 -7.92 2.07
N ASP A 141 24.14 -8.66 2.56
CA ASP A 141 25.19 -9.22 1.71
C ASP A 141 24.62 -10.25 0.71
N PRO A 142 24.74 -10.03 -0.62
CA PRO A 142 24.23 -10.96 -1.62
C PRO A 142 24.81 -12.37 -1.53
N GLU A 143 26.03 -12.53 -0.98
CA GLU A 143 26.66 -13.84 -0.77
C GLU A 143 25.91 -14.69 0.28
N THR A 144 25.24 -14.06 1.23
CA THR A 144 24.34 -14.74 2.17
C THR A 144 23.26 -15.55 1.45
N TYR A 145 22.83 -15.10 0.28
CA TYR A 145 21.76 -15.70 -0.51
C TYR A 145 22.28 -16.44 -1.75
N SER A 146 23.47 -17.01 -1.67
CA SER A 146 24.10 -17.80 -2.72
C SER A 146 24.16 -19.30 -2.38
N GLY A 147 24.35 -20.17 -3.39
CA GLY A 147 24.53 -21.61 -3.20
C GLY A 147 23.29 -22.37 -2.68
N ALA A 148 23.50 -23.57 -2.15
CA ALA A 148 22.42 -24.41 -1.61
C ALA A 148 21.73 -23.76 -0.41
N GLY A 149 20.39 -23.89 -0.29
CA GLY A 149 19.60 -23.33 0.80
C GLY A 149 19.42 -21.79 0.74
N TRP A 150 19.69 -21.17 -0.41
CA TRP A 150 19.52 -19.73 -0.57
C TRP A 150 18.06 -19.27 -0.34
N ALA A 151 17.10 -20.06 -0.81
CA ALA A 151 15.69 -19.71 -0.71
C ALA A 151 15.19 -19.71 0.73
N GLU A 152 15.63 -20.66 1.56
CA GLU A 152 15.29 -20.73 2.98
C GLU A 152 15.82 -19.50 3.73
N ARG A 153 17.05 -19.06 3.42
CA ARG A 153 17.64 -17.87 4.05
C ARG A 153 16.92 -16.59 3.61
N VAL A 154 16.66 -16.47 2.30
CA VAL A 154 15.85 -15.35 1.77
C VAL A 154 14.49 -15.30 2.45
N ASN A 155 13.79 -16.44 2.54
CA ASN A 155 12.44 -16.47 3.09
C ASN A 155 12.42 -16.12 4.59
N ALA A 156 13.42 -16.57 5.36
CA ALA A 156 13.54 -16.23 6.77
C ALA A 156 13.76 -14.73 6.97
N ASP A 157 14.70 -14.14 6.22
CA ASP A 157 15.01 -12.72 6.33
C ASP A 157 13.89 -11.85 5.77
N ALA A 158 13.29 -12.19 4.62
CA ALA A 158 12.16 -11.48 4.05
C ALA A 158 10.94 -11.47 5.00
N GLN A 159 10.70 -12.55 5.72
CA GLN A 159 9.68 -12.60 6.77
C GLN A 159 10.04 -11.68 7.94
N SER A 160 11.28 -11.71 8.41
CA SER A 160 11.77 -10.86 9.51
C SER A 160 11.72 -9.38 9.18
N PHE A 161 12.02 -8.99 7.94
CA PHE A 161 11.93 -7.62 7.44
C PHE A 161 10.49 -7.19 7.09
N GLY A 162 9.51 -8.10 7.17
CA GLY A 162 8.12 -7.81 6.82
C GLY A 162 7.88 -7.66 5.31
N ILE A 163 8.83 -8.06 4.44
CA ILE A 163 8.68 -7.96 2.98
C ILE A 163 7.46 -8.76 2.50
N TYR A 164 7.17 -9.91 3.12
CA TYR A 164 6.03 -10.77 2.79
C TYR A 164 4.72 -10.39 3.51
N TYR A 165 4.70 -9.30 4.27
CA TYR A 165 3.48 -8.88 4.95
C TYR A 165 2.34 -8.63 3.96
N GLY A 166 1.18 -9.27 4.19
CA GLY A 166 0.01 -9.19 3.31
C GLY A 166 0.07 -10.05 2.04
N LEU A 167 1.19 -10.75 1.77
CA LEU A 167 1.28 -11.66 0.63
C LEU A 167 0.50 -12.95 0.91
N THR A 168 -0.51 -13.24 0.08
CA THR A 168 -1.32 -14.47 0.19
C THR A 168 -0.84 -15.59 -0.75
N ALA A 169 0.04 -15.27 -1.72
CA ALA A 169 0.59 -16.22 -2.67
C ALA A 169 1.77 -17.02 -2.09
N GLN A 170 2.01 -18.22 -2.64
CA GLN A 170 3.20 -19.00 -2.27
C GLN A 170 4.47 -18.34 -2.82
N VAL A 171 5.48 -18.16 -1.97
CA VAL A 171 6.71 -17.42 -2.30
C VAL A 171 7.55 -18.04 -3.42
N SER A 172 7.43 -19.34 -3.64
CA SER A 172 8.13 -20.09 -4.71
C SER A 172 7.43 -20.02 -6.08
N GLN A 173 6.26 -19.40 -6.14
CA GLN A 173 5.51 -19.26 -7.40
C GLN A 173 5.78 -17.89 -8.05
N PRO A 174 5.55 -17.76 -9.37
CA PRO A 174 5.62 -16.51 -10.08
C PRO A 174 4.77 -15.42 -9.40
N VAL A 175 5.36 -14.25 -9.21
CA VAL A 175 4.68 -13.11 -8.56
C VAL A 175 3.90 -12.29 -9.61
N THR A 176 2.68 -11.89 -9.24
CA THR A 176 1.88 -10.98 -10.07
C THR A 176 2.38 -9.55 -9.94
N ARG A 177 2.02 -8.67 -10.88
CA ARG A 177 2.36 -7.24 -10.84
C ARG A 177 1.85 -6.57 -9.57
N ASP A 178 0.64 -6.90 -9.13
CA ASP A 178 0.04 -6.39 -7.90
C ASP A 178 0.85 -6.82 -6.66
N ASN A 179 1.15 -8.11 -6.53
CA ASN A 179 1.96 -8.62 -5.43
C ASN A 179 3.43 -8.14 -5.50
N ALA A 180 3.99 -7.93 -6.70
CA ALA A 180 5.33 -7.34 -6.83
C ALA A 180 5.36 -5.91 -6.27
N CYS A 181 4.32 -5.10 -6.53
CA CYS A 181 4.19 -3.78 -5.92
C CYS A 181 4.12 -3.86 -4.39
N LEU A 182 3.37 -4.83 -3.84
CA LEU A 182 3.31 -5.05 -2.40
C LEU A 182 4.69 -5.34 -1.80
N LEU A 183 5.44 -6.28 -2.37
CA LEU A 183 6.75 -6.66 -1.87
C LEU A 183 7.74 -5.48 -1.92
N ILE A 184 7.75 -4.74 -3.05
CA ILE A 184 8.60 -3.55 -3.21
C ILE A 184 8.22 -2.48 -2.18
N TYR A 185 6.93 -2.18 -2.02
CA TYR A 185 6.45 -1.19 -1.06
C TYR A 185 6.80 -1.57 0.38
N ASN A 186 6.60 -2.83 0.76
CA ASN A 186 6.97 -3.31 2.09
C ASN A 186 8.48 -3.15 2.34
N ALA A 187 9.32 -3.52 1.38
CA ALA A 187 10.77 -3.33 1.49
C ALA A 187 11.14 -1.84 1.61
N MET A 188 10.51 -0.96 0.84
CA MET A 188 10.77 0.49 0.90
C MET A 188 10.41 1.10 2.26
N ARG A 189 9.52 0.49 3.03
CA ARG A 189 9.17 0.92 4.40
C ARG A 189 10.16 0.43 5.47
N CYS A 190 11.07 -0.48 5.14
CA CYS A 190 12.14 -0.89 6.04
C CYS A 190 13.12 0.25 6.31
N PRO A 191 13.78 0.27 7.49
CA PRO A 191 14.79 1.27 7.83
C PRO A 191 15.91 1.35 6.79
N ALA A 192 16.27 2.58 6.38
CA ALA A 192 17.42 2.81 5.51
C ALA A 192 18.73 2.62 6.26
N ILE A 193 19.66 1.90 5.65
CA ILE A 193 20.98 1.63 6.22
C ILE A 193 21.90 2.84 5.97
N ALA A 194 22.53 3.35 7.03
CA ALA A 194 23.58 4.36 6.99
C ALA A 194 24.96 3.70 6.98
N ASP A 195 25.16 2.71 7.84
CA ASP A 195 26.42 1.94 7.95
C ASP A 195 26.08 0.45 8.19
N PRO A 196 26.33 -0.44 7.22
CA PRO A 196 25.98 -1.85 7.35
C PRO A 196 26.82 -2.58 8.43
N ASP A 197 27.98 -2.06 8.79
CA ASP A 197 28.87 -2.66 9.80
C ASP A 197 28.58 -2.18 11.23
N ALA A 198 27.81 -1.10 11.37
CA ALA A 198 27.42 -0.56 12.67
C ALA A 198 26.37 -1.43 13.37
N GLN A 199 26.23 -1.22 14.67
CA GLN A 199 25.24 -1.92 15.52
C GLN A 199 24.23 -0.94 16.12
N GLY A 200 23.07 -1.46 16.49
CA GLY A 200 22.02 -0.64 17.09
C GLY A 200 21.51 0.46 16.17
N LEU A 201 21.22 1.64 16.72
CA LEU A 201 20.69 2.76 15.96
C LEU A 201 21.70 3.36 14.98
N ASP A 202 23.00 3.27 15.24
CA ASP A 202 24.07 3.79 14.36
C ASP A 202 24.08 3.13 12.98
N ARG A 203 23.44 1.97 12.86
CA ARG A 203 23.24 1.27 11.58
C ARG A 203 22.31 2.01 10.64
N TYR A 204 21.40 2.83 11.14
CA TYR A 204 20.29 3.39 10.36
C TYR A 204 20.41 4.89 10.12
N VAL A 205 19.78 5.37 9.06
CA VAL A 205 19.54 6.80 8.88
C VAL A 205 18.44 7.22 9.86
N LEU A 206 18.74 8.19 10.73
CA LEU A 206 17.81 8.63 11.78
C LEU A 206 17.19 10.00 11.45
N ASP A 207 16.00 10.23 11.99
CA ASP A 207 15.37 11.55 12.03
C ASP A 207 15.88 12.38 13.24
N ASP A 208 15.39 13.61 13.38
CA ASP A 208 15.75 14.52 14.48
C ASP A 208 15.33 14.00 15.87
N LEU A 209 14.42 13.03 15.93
CA LEU A 209 13.94 12.38 17.16
C LEU A 209 14.63 11.03 17.41
N MET A 210 15.68 10.71 16.65
CA MET A 210 16.43 9.46 16.71
C MET A 210 15.63 8.21 16.32
N ASN A 211 14.59 8.35 15.49
CA ASN A 211 13.87 7.22 14.92
C ASN A 211 14.47 6.83 13.56
N PRO A 212 14.56 5.54 13.24
CA PRO A 212 14.98 5.11 11.91
C PRO A 212 14.04 5.62 10.81
N ARG A 213 14.61 6.30 9.81
CA ARG A 213 13.90 6.67 8.59
C ARG A 213 13.83 5.46 7.65
N SER A 214 12.71 5.28 6.99
CA SER A 214 12.56 4.23 5.99
C SER A 214 13.39 4.52 4.73
N TYR A 215 13.67 3.46 3.94
CA TYR A 215 14.29 3.62 2.63
C TYR A 215 13.47 4.56 1.73
N LEU A 216 12.15 4.48 1.80
CA LEU A 216 11.20 5.35 1.10
C LEU A 216 11.43 6.83 1.42
N GLU A 217 11.53 7.18 2.71
CA GLU A 217 11.76 8.56 3.17
C GLU A 217 13.10 9.10 2.71
N VAL A 218 14.16 8.28 2.81
CA VAL A 218 15.53 8.69 2.46
C VAL A 218 15.70 8.80 0.95
N ARG A 219 15.25 7.79 0.20
CA ARG A 219 15.46 7.72 -1.25
C ARG A 219 14.70 8.77 -2.04
N TYR A 220 13.49 9.14 -1.58
CA TYR A 220 12.60 10.06 -2.28
C TYR A 220 12.43 11.41 -1.58
N ASP A 221 13.15 11.63 -0.48
CA ASP A 221 13.06 12.85 0.32
C ASP A 221 11.62 13.13 0.77
N LEU A 222 10.98 12.12 1.38
CA LEU A 222 9.63 12.21 1.88
C LEU A 222 9.62 12.55 3.37
N THR A 223 8.58 13.27 3.80
CA THR A 223 8.22 13.43 5.21
C THR A 223 7.07 12.49 5.53
N ARG A 224 7.23 11.63 6.53
CA ARG A 224 6.21 10.73 7.03
C ARG A 224 5.47 11.35 8.21
N TYR A 225 4.15 11.22 8.19
CA TYR A 225 3.24 11.55 9.30
C TYR A 225 2.57 10.26 9.74
N THR A 226 2.77 9.87 11.01
CA THR A 226 2.21 8.65 11.59
C THR A 226 1.32 9.03 12.75
N ALA A 227 0.01 8.78 12.66
CA ALA A 227 -0.94 8.99 13.73
C ALA A 227 -2.26 8.25 13.45
N VAL A 228 -3.15 8.21 14.44
CA VAL A 228 -4.50 7.67 14.29
C VAL A 228 -5.30 8.50 13.29
N LEU A 229 -5.90 7.84 12.29
CA LEU A 229 -6.81 8.46 11.34
C LEU A 229 -8.15 8.72 12.02
N THR A 230 -8.47 9.98 12.27
CA THR A 230 -9.65 10.40 13.02
C THR A 230 -10.80 10.89 12.15
N GLY A 231 -10.56 11.21 10.88
CA GLY A 231 -11.62 11.69 10.00
C GLY A 231 -11.31 11.50 8.52
N ASN A 232 -12.37 11.28 7.73
CA ASN A 232 -12.34 11.27 6.29
C ASN A 232 -13.68 11.79 5.70
N GLU A 233 -13.87 11.65 4.40
CA GLU A 233 -15.09 12.10 3.71
C GLU A 233 -16.37 11.35 4.09
N TYR A 234 -16.28 10.28 4.86
CA TYR A 234 -17.41 9.45 5.28
C TYR A 234 -17.79 9.67 6.75
N ALA A 235 -16.81 9.86 7.62
CA ALA A 235 -17.04 10.09 9.05
C ALA A 235 -15.88 10.82 9.74
N ASP A 236 -16.13 11.45 10.90
CA ASP A 236 -15.13 12.08 11.76
C ASP A 236 -15.35 11.61 13.22
N LEU A 237 -14.43 10.83 13.77
CA LEU A 237 -14.46 10.29 15.13
C LEU A 237 -14.40 11.37 16.21
N THR A 238 -14.04 12.61 15.84
CA THR A 238 -13.95 13.74 16.79
C THR A 238 -15.24 14.55 16.88
N THR A 239 -16.24 14.25 16.03
CA THR A 239 -17.53 14.95 16.00
C THR A 239 -18.64 13.99 15.63
N ASN A 240 -19.72 13.96 16.42
CA ASN A 240 -20.86 13.10 16.11
C ASN A 240 -21.54 13.55 14.80
N ASP A 241 -21.87 12.56 13.95
CA ASP A 241 -22.44 12.74 12.61
C ASP A 241 -21.63 13.67 11.70
N GLY A 242 -20.35 13.92 12.04
CA GLY A 242 -19.42 14.71 11.25
C GLY A 242 -18.74 13.91 10.15
N LYS A 243 -18.33 14.62 9.09
CA LYS A 243 -17.45 14.11 8.05
C LYS A 243 -16.67 15.27 7.41
N LEU A 244 -15.56 14.94 6.78
CA LEU A 244 -14.74 15.94 6.08
C LEU A 244 -15.21 16.19 4.65
N ALA A 245 -14.60 17.16 3.99
CA ALA A 245 -14.77 17.35 2.56
C ALA A 245 -14.25 16.13 1.77
N ALA A 246 -14.82 15.86 0.60
CA ALA A 246 -14.34 14.81 -0.28
C ALA A 246 -12.84 14.99 -0.60
N GLY A 247 -12.09 13.90 -0.64
CA GLY A 247 -10.65 13.94 -0.88
C GLY A 247 -9.83 14.46 0.31
N THR A 248 -10.37 14.40 1.54
CA THR A 248 -9.69 14.91 2.74
C THR A 248 -9.58 13.83 3.81
N THR A 249 -8.41 13.73 4.42
CA THR A 249 -8.10 12.83 5.54
C THR A 249 -7.53 13.63 6.71
N LYS A 250 -7.91 13.31 7.95
CA LYS A 250 -7.46 13.95 9.19
C LYS A 250 -6.78 12.94 10.11
N LEU A 251 -5.60 13.30 10.58
CA LEU A 251 -4.87 12.53 11.60
C LEU A 251 -4.93 13.23 12.96
N ALA A 252 -4.92 12.45 14.03
CA ALA A 252 -4.86 12.96 15.40
C ALA A 252 -3.66 13.90 15.59
N GLY A 253 -3.91 15.10 16.11
CA GLY A 253 -2.85 16.09 16.35
C GLY A 253 -2.28 16.80 15.12
N HIS A 254 -2.78 16.51 13.92
CA HIS A 254 -2.31 17.08 12.66
C HIS A 254 -3.38 17.89 11.93
N LYS A 255 -2.94 18.63 10.89
CA LYS A 255 -3.84 19.27 9.92
C LYS A 255 -4.48 18.22 9.00
N GLU A 256 -5.50 18.63 8.29
CA GLU A 256 -6.08 17.84 7.21
C GLU A 256 -5.10 17.68 6.04
N PHE A 257 -5.12 16.51 5.44
CA PHE A 257 -4.33 16.15 4.27
C PHE A 257 -5.27 16.03 3.06
N ALA A 258 -4.85 16.58 1.92
CA ALA A 258 -5.60 16.51 0.67
C ALA A 258 -5.43 15.15 -0.02
N VAL A 259 -6.05 14.13 0.55
CA VAL A 259 -6.06 12.74 0.05
C VAL A 259 -7.26 12.01 0.62
N SER A 260 -7.92 11.18 -0.22
CA SER A 260 -8.97 10.26 0.22
C SER A 260 -8.39 9.10 1.03
N SER A 261 -9.18 8.56 1.94
CA SER A 261 -8.87 7.31 2.64
C SER A 261 -10.12 6.44 2.72
N ASP A 262 -9.93 5.11 2.72
CA ASP A 262 -11.08 4.22 2.88
C ASP A 262 -11.63 4.22 4.32
N LEU A 263 -12.88 3.76 4.44
CA LEU A 263 -13.59 3.78 5.71
C LEU A 263 -12.95 2.85 6.75
N SER A 264 -12.30 1.77 6.31
CA SER A 264 -11.65 0.78 7.19
C SER A 264 -10.44 1.32 7.94
N LEU A 265 -9.90 2.47 7.52
CA LEU A 265 -8.74 3.10 8.16
C LEU A 265 -9.13 4.01 9.35
N LEU A 266 -10.41 4.37 9.50
CA LEU A 266 -10.85 5.18 10.64
C LEU A 266 -10.58 4.46 11.97
N GLY A 267 -9.94 5.18 12.87
CA GLY A 267 -9.49 4.68 14.18
C GLY A 267 -8.17 3.93 14.13
N ARG A 268 -7.59 3.65 12.95
CA ARG A 268 -6.29 2.98 12.80
C ARG A 268 -5.14 3.97 12.74
N THR A 269 -3.97 3.53 13.19
CA THR A 269 -2.72 4.26 12.99
C THR A 269 -2.28 4.09 11.52
N VAL A 270 -2.08 5.21 10.85
CA VAL A 270 -1.68 5.22 9.43
C VAL A 270 -0.44 6.07 9.19
N ASP A 271 0.27 5.75 8.12
CA ASP A 271 1.31 6.58 7.54
C ASP A 271 0.75 7.39 6.37
N ILE A 272 1.05 8.69 6.35
CA ILE A 272 0.88 9.59 5.20
C ILE A 272 2.24 10.14 4.84
N TYR A 273 2.61 10.03 3.56
CA TYR A 273 3.88 10.55 3.05
C TYR A 273 3.65 11.84 2.27
N MET A 274 4.53 12.82 2.47
CA MET A 274 4.47 14.11 1.78
C MET A 274 5.80 14.47 1.12
N LYS A 275 5.72 15.12 -0.04
CA LYS A 275 6.82 15.78 -0.72
C LYS A 275 6.36 17.13 -1.26
N ASP A 276 7.14 18.18 -1.03
CA ASP A 276 6.87 19.53 -1.54
C ASP A 276 5.44 20.03 -1.28
N GLY A 277 4.89 19.68 -0.09
CA GLY A 277 3.54 20.07 0.32
C GLY A 277 2.41 19.25 -0.30
N ARG A 278 2.71 18.16 -1.00
CA ARG A 278 1.71 17.25 -1.62
C ARG A 278 1.80 15.87 -0.97
N VAL A 279 0.66 15.20 -0.87
CA VAL A 279 0.63 13.79 -0.46
C VAL A 279 1.14 12.92 -1.61
N VAL A 280 1.94 11.90 -1.27
CA VAL A 280 2.45 10.87 -2.18
C VAL A 280 1.89 9.53 -1.73
N GLY A 281 1.26 8.80 -2.61
CA GLY A 281 0.50 7.60 -2.29
C GLY A 281 -0.83 7.93 -1.61
N ILE A 282 -1.39 6.93 -0.95
CA ILE A 282 -2.59 7.05 -0.12
C ILE A 282 -2.28 6.62 1.31
N PRO A 283 -3.09 7.00 2.31
CA PRO A 283 -2.90 6.55 3.68
C PRO A 283 -2.86 5.03 3.78
N CYS A 284 -1.88 4.50 4.50
CA CYS A 284 -1.71 3.07 4.71
C CYS A 284 -1.51 2.78 6.20
N TYR A 285 -2.18 1.76 6.73
CA TYR A 285 -2.03 1.37 8.13
C TYR A 285 -0.59 0.94 8.45
N VAL A 286 -0.18 1.15 9.70
CA VAL A 286 1.09 0.64 10.24
C VAL A 286 0.96 -0.84 10.60
N THR A 287 2.05 -1.59 10.52
CA THR A 287 2.06 -3.03 10.80
C THR A 287 2.30 -3.37 12.28
N SER A 288 2.59 -2.35 13.11
CA SER A 288 2.85 -2.52 14.54
C SER A 288 1.58 -2.64 15.38
N GLU A 289 0.45 -2.15 14.89
CA GLU A 289 -0.83 -2.23 15.59
C GLU A 289 -1.49 -3.60 15.36
N VAL A 290 -2.23 -4.07 16.35
CA VAL A 290 -3.03 -5.30 16.24
C VAL A 290 -4.48 -4.95 15.98
N TYR A 291 -5.07 -5.61 15.00
CA TYR A 291 -6.40 -5.32 14.50
C TYR A 291 -7.21 -6.62 14.37
N TYR A 292 -8.40 -6.64 14.99
CA TYR A 292 -9.32 -7.77 14.90
C TYR A 292 -10.71 -7.32 14.46
N THR A 293 -11.37 -8.17 13.68
CA THR A 293 -12.77 -8.00 13.29
C THR A 293 -13.61 -9.15 13.85
N PHE A 294 -14.79 -8.83 14.39
CA PHE A 294 -15.73 -9.81 14.93
C PHE A 294 -17.10 -9.61 14.28
N GLU A 295 -17.75 -10.71 13.91
CA GLU A 295 -19.09 -10.67 13.32
C GLU A 295 -20.18 -10.21 14.29
N ASN A 296 -19.92 -10.31 15.59
CA ASN A 296 -20.85 -9.92 16.65
C ASN A 296 -20.15 -9.74 18.00
N ALA A 297 -20.84 -9.08 18.92
CA ALA A 297 -20.33 -8.81 20.26
C ALA A 297 -20.05 -10.07 21.10
N GLN A 298 -20.77 -11.17 20.86
CA GLN A 298 -20.56 -12.43 21.59
C GLN A 298 -19.20 -13.05 21.26
N ALA A 299 -18.73 -12.93 20.02
CA ALA A 299 -17.42 -13.45 19.62
C ALA A 299 -16.27 -12.72 20.35
N LEU A 300 -16.34 -11.38 20.45
CA LEU A 300 -15.40 -10.58 21.24
C LEU A 300 -15.50 -10.92 22.73
N SER A 301 -16.71 -10.97 23.31
CA SER A 301 -16.96 -11.28 24.73
C SER A 301 -16.32 -12.62 25.14
N LYS A 302 -16.36 -13.62 24.26
CA LYS A 302 -15.73 -14.92 24.50
C LYS A 302 -14.20 -14.79 24.61
N LEU A 303 -13.59 -13.94 23.79
CA LEU A 303 -12.14 -13.71 23.81
C LEU A 303 -11.71 -12.95 25.08
N LEU A 304 -12.45 -11.91 25.44
CA LEU A 304 -12.23 -11.14 26.67
C LEU A 304 -12.38 -12.03 27.93
N SER A 305 -13.42 -12.89 28.00
CA SER A 305 -13.61 -13.80 29.12
C SER A 305 -12.53 -14.87 29.25
N GLY A 306 -11.82 -15.18 28.17
CA GLY A 306 -10.66 -16.06 28.13
C GLY A 306 -9.36 -15.44 28.64
N GLY A 307 -9.34 -14.12 28.86
CA GLY A 307 -8.17 -13.37 29.35
C GLY A 307 -7.03 -13.20 28.33
N ALA A 308 -7.31 -13.50 27.04
CA ALA A 308 -6.33 -13.34 25.97
C ALA A 308 -6.17 -11.87 25.57
N LEU A 309 -7.24 -11.09 25.72
CA LEU A 309 -7.27 -9.64 25.48
C LEU A 309 -7.98 -8.98 26.67
N THR A 310 -7.66 -7.74 26.95
CA THR A 310 -8.36 -6.87 27.91
C THR A 310 -8.77 -5.57 27.19
N ILE A 311 -9.53 -4.73 27.86
CA ILE A 311 -9.90 -3.41 27.35
C ILE A 311 -9.15 -2.38 28.19
N ALA A 312 -8.49 -1.43 27.55
CA ALA A 312 -7.81 -0.34 28.23
C ALA A 312 -8.80 0.53 29.03
N ASP A 313 -8.35 1.07 30.15
CA ASP A 313 -9.21 1.89 31.03
C ASP A 313 -9.75 3.16 30.33
N ASP A 314 -8.99 3.69 29.37
CA ASP A 314 -9.28 4.86 28.55
C ASP A 314 -9.70 4.53 27.11
N ALA A 315 -10.08 3.26 26.86
CA ALA A 315 -10.51 2.80 25.54
C ALA A 315 -11.64 3.67 24.96
N GLN A 316 -11.53 3.95 23.67
CA GLN A 316 -12.53 4.72 22.93
C GLN A 316 -13.54 3.80 22.25
N TYR A 317 -14.81 4.16 22.36
CA TYR A 317 -15.93 3.39 21.82
C TYR A 317 -16.70 4.20 20.80
N TYR A 318 -17.00 3.59 19.65
CA TYR A 318 -17.75 4.22 18.57
C TYR A 318 -18.84 3.30 18.03
N LEU A 319 -20.03 3.86 17.77
CA LEU A 319 -21.12 3.20 17.05
C LEU A 319 -21.39 3.95 15.75
N ASN A 320 -21.25 3.28 14.62
CA ASN A 320 -21.32 3.90 13.29
C ASN A 320 -20.43 5.15 13.19
N TYR A 321 -19.23 5.07 13.78
CA TYR A 321 -18.23 6.14 13.87
C TYR A 321 -18.62 7.39 14.69
N ASN A 322 -19.70 7.30 15.48
CA ASN A 322 -20.05 8.30 16.48
C ASN A 322 -19.61 7.82 17.87
N GLU A 323 -19.21 8.76 18.74
CA GLU A 323 -18.85 8.44 20.11
C GLU A 323 -19.96 7.66 20.81
N ALA A 324 -19.59 6.61 21.53
CA ALA A 324 -20.52 5.70 22.22
C ALA A 324 -19.88 5.26 23.57
N GLY A 325 -20.61 4.47 24.33
CA GLY A 325 -20.09 3.84 25.54
C GLY A 325 -19.89 2.34 25.37
N SER A 326 -19.47 1.68 26.44
CA SER A 326 -19.19 0.24 26.47
C SER A 326 -20.44 -0.64 26.23
N GLU A 327 -21.66 -0.07 26.19
CA GLU A 327 -22.90 -0.79 25.85
C GLU A 327 -22.85 -1.42 24.45
N ILE A 328 -22.00 -0.92 23.54
CA ILE A 328 -21.82 -1.51 22.22
C ILE A 328 -21.30 -2.96 22.29
N LEU A 329 -20.59 -3.33 23.36
CA LEU A 329 -20.07 -4.69 23.58
C LEU A 329 -21.18 -5.75 23.79
N THR A 330 -22.39 -5.33 24.05
CA THR A 330 -23.57 -6.23 24.23
C THR A 330 -24.61 -6.08 23.12
N ARG A 331 -24.35 -5.17 22.16
CA ARG A 331 -25.29 -4.83 21.09
C ARG A 331 -25.40 -5.97 20.07
N SER A 332 -26.62 -6.26 19.63
CA SER A 332 -26.89 -7.20 18.53
C SER A 332 -26.94 -6.48 17.19
N GLY A 333 -26.66 -7.20 16.09
CA GLY A 333 -26.71 -6.65 14.72
C GLY A 333 -25.59 -5.68 14.38
N VAL A 334 -24.48 -5.78 15.10
CA VAL A 334 -23.26 -4.99 14.82
C VAL A 334 -22.09 -5.91 14.49
N ARG A 335 -21.24 -5.47 13.61
CA ARG A 335 -19.85 -5.95 13.48
C ARG A 335 -18.96 -5.09 14.34
N LEU A 336 -17.95 -5.70 14.91
CA LEU A 336 -16.99 -5.03 15.77
C LEU A 336 -15.60 -5.07 15.13
N THR A 337 -14.94 -3.94 15.14
CA THR A 337 -13.51 -3.81 14.90
C THR A 337 -12.86 -3.35 16.19
N VAL A 338 -11.81 -4.03 16.62
CA VAL A 338 -11.06 -3.67 17.81
C VAL A 338 -9.59 -3.48 17.47
N ILE A 339 -8.97 -2.47 18.06
CA ILE A 339 -7.61 -2.06 17.74
C ILE A 339 -6.84 -1.94 19.05
N ASP A 340 -5.66 -2.54 19.05
CA ASP A 340 -4.61 -2.42 20.07
C ASP A 340 -3.46 -1.70 19.37
N HIS A 341 -3.27 -0.42 19.68
CA HIS A 341 -2.38 0.48 18.96
C HIS A 341 -0.90 0.24 19.24
N ASP A 342 -0.58 -0.25 20.42
CA ASP A 342 0.80 -0.45 20.89
C ASP A 342 1.21 -1.92 21.08
N ASN A 343 0.27 -2.84 20.80
CA ASN A 343 0.43 -4.29 20.86
C ASN A 343 0.76 -4.80 22.27
N ASP A 344 0.08 -4.22 23.27
CA ASP A 344 0.21 -4.59 24.68
C ASP A 344 -0.86 -5.57 25.18
N THR A 345 -1.75 -6.03 24.28
CA THR A 345 -2.92 -6.88 24.50
C THR A 345 -4.12 -6.17 25.16
N GLN A 346 -4.08 -4.86 25.30
CA GLN A 346 -5.20 -4.04 25.70
C GLN A 346 -5.83 -3.36 24.50
N LEU A 347 -7.13 -3.41 24.39
CA LEU A 347 -7.88 -2.83 23.27
C LEU A 347 -8.12 -1.34 23.53
N ASP A 348 -7.57 -0.47 22.69
CA ASP A 348 -7.65 0.97 22.83
C ASP A 348 -8.84 1.59 22.12
N THR A 349 -9.25 0.98 21.00
CA THR A 349 -10.36 1.47 20.18
C THR A 349 -11.29 0.34 19.81
N ILE A 350 -12.60 0.54 20.06
CA ILE A 350 -13.65 -0.38 19.72
C ILE A 350 -14.68 0.32 18.81
N LEU A 351 -14.76 -0.14 17.57
CA LEU A 351 -15.71 0.34 16.57
C LEU A 351 -16.81 -0.68 16.36
N ALA A 352 -18.05 -0.29 16.58
CA ALA A 352 -19.22 -1.10 16.25
C ALA A 352 -19.96 -0.47 15.07
N VAL A 353 -20.31 -1.27 14.07
CA VAL A 353 -21.06 -0.80 12.91
C VAL A 353 -22.30 -1.66 12.72
N ASN A 354 -23.47 -1.01 12.64
CA ASN A 354 -24.72 -1.69 12.28
C ASN A 354 -24.59 -2.24 10.85
N CYS A 355 -24.86 -3.52 10.67
CA CYS A 355 -24.77 -4.15 9.36
C CYS A 355 -25.88 -5.16 9.12
N GLY A 356 -26.21 -5.35 7.85
CA GLY A 356 -27.09 -6.38 7.34
C GLY A 356 -26.38 -7.22 6.28
N GLN A 357 -27.05 -8.24 5.76
CA GLN A 357 -26.55 -9.05 4.66
C GLN A 357 -27.14 -8.54 3.34
N ALA A 358 -26.32 -8.52 2.30
CA ALA A 358 -26.71 -8.17 0.94
C ALA A 358 -26.04 -9.12 -0.06
N GLU A 359 -26.41 -8.99 -1.33
CA GLU A 359 -25.82 -9.71 -2.45
C GLU A 359 -25.29 -8.70 -3.49
N ILE A 360 -24.09 -8.90 -3.99
CA ILE A 360 -23.54 -8.05 -5.06
C ILE A 360 -24.33 -8.29 -6.35
N SER A 361 -25.01 -7.27 -6.83
CA SER A 361 -25.75 -7.32 -8.11
C SER A 361 -24.90 -6.87 -9.30
N SER A 362 -23.96 -5.96 -9.08
CA SER A 362 -23.01 -5.46 -10.08
C SER A 362 -21.69 -5.07 -9.42
N VAL A 363 -20.56 -5.23 -10.10
CA VAL A 363 -19.24 -4.82 -9.62
C VAL A 363 -18.72 -3.54 -10.30
N SER A 364 -19.35 -3.10 -11.40
CA SER A 364 -18.98 -1.87 -12.11
C SER A 364 -20.20 -1.28 -12.83
N PRO A 365 -20.86 -0.27 -12.24
CA PRO A 365 -20.65 0.27 -10.88
C PRO A 365 -20.98 -0.77 -9.81
N LEU A 366 -20.41 -0.58 -8.60
CA LEU A 366 -20.66 -1.49 -7.49
C LEU A 366 -22.07 -1.29 -6.95
N ARG A 367 -22.89 -2.33 -6.99
CA ARG A 367 -24.28 -2.36 -6.52
C ARG A 367 -24.58 -3.59 -5.74
N VAL A 368 -25.51 -3.45 -4.80
CA VAL A 368 -25.97 -4.53 -3.94
C VAL A 368 -27.51 -4.64 -3.96
N LYS A 369 -27.98 -5.84 -3.75
CA LYS A 369 -29.38 -6.13 -3.53
C LYS A 369 -29.63 -6.35 -2.03
N VAL A 370 -30.45 -5.48 -1.43
CA VAL A 370 -30.90 -5.56 -0.03
C VAL A 370 -32.40 -5.79 -0.05
N GLY A 371 -32.84 -7.03 0.21
CA GLY A 371 -34.23 -7.44 -0.02
C GLY A 371 -34.58 -7.33 -1.51
N ASP A 372 -35.56 -6.51 -1.84
CA ASP A 372 -36.03 -6.28 -3.21
C ASP A 372 -35.43 -4.99 -3.85
N GLU A 373 -34.66 -4.22 -3.09
CA GLU A 373 -34.07 -2.96 -3.55
C GLU A 373 -32.63 -3.19 -4.07
N GLU A 374 -32.28 -2.48 -5.14
CA GLU A 374 -30.91 -2.38 -5.66
C GLU A 374 -30.33 -1.02 -5.27
N LEU A 375 -29.21 -1.01 -4.56
CA LEU A 375 -28.57 0.17 -4.00
C LEU A 375 -27.16 0.31 -4.53
N ASP A 376 -26.74 1.56 -4.74
CA ASP A 376 -25.33 1.86 -5.01
C ASP A 376 -24.53 1.66 -3.71
N ALA A 377 -23.32 1.13 -3.84
CA ALA A 377 -22.45 0.89 -2.70
C ALA A 377 -20.99 1.19 -3.04
N GLU A 378 -20.20 1.40 -2.00
CA GLU A 378 -18.75 1.53 -2.07
C GLU A 378 -18.08 0.38 -1.32
N LYS A 379 -16.78 0.20 -1.56
CA LYS A 379 -15.97 -0.75 -0.80
C LYS A 379 -15.68 -0.18 0.58
N TYR A 380 -15.89 -0.98 1.62
CA TYR A 380 -15.46 -0.62 2.97
C TYR A 380 -13.94 -0.48 3.06
N CYS A 381 -13.22 -1.43 2.46
CA CYS A 381 -11.78 -1.41 2.30
C CYS A 381 -11.43 -1.42 0.80
N LEU A 382 -10.56 -0.54 0.35
CA LEU A 382 -10.16 -0.43 -1.06
C LEU A 382 -9.57 -1.72 -1.63
N THR A 383 -9.00 -2.58 -0.77
CA THR A 383 -8.40 -3.86 -1.17
C THR A 383 -9.42 -4.97 -1.44
N ASP A 384 -10.70 -4.75 -1.07
CA ASP A 384 -11.75 -5.76 -1.29
C ASP A 384 -12.03 -5.95 -2.79
N VAL A 385 -12.13 -7.20 -3.21
CA VAL A 385 -12.46 -7.59 -4.58
C VAL A 385 -13.72 -8.45 -4.53
N PHE A 386 -14.73 -8.05 -5.27
CA PHE A 386 -16.04 -8.69 -5.27
C PHE A 386 -16.38 -9.34 -6.60
N SER A 387 -17.30 -10.31 -6.55
CA SER A 387 -17.91 -10.95 -7.71
C SER A 387 -19.43 -10.78 -7.67
N ALA A 388 -20.07 -10.68 -8.83
CA ALA A 388 -21.55 -10.67 -8.88
C ALA A 388 -22.12 -11.97 -8.29
N GLY A 389 -23.19 -11.87 -7.51
CA GLY A 389 -23.80 -12.98 -6.77
C GLY A 389 -23.13 -13.27 -5.42
N GLU A 390 -22.05 -12.57 -5.06
CA GLU A 390 -21.39 -12.75 -3.77
C GLU A 390 -22.21 -12.17 -2.62
N ARG A 391 -22.29 -12.89 -1.50
CA ARG A 391 -22.93 -12.41 -0.26
C ARG A 391 -21.93 -11.61 0.55
N VAL A 392 -22.36 -10.42 1.00
CA VAL A 392 -21.54 -9.44 1.69
C VAL A 392 -22.25 -8.88 2.92
N TRP A 393 -21.48 -8.29 3.82
CA TRP A 393 -22.02 -7.36 4.81
C TRP A 393 -22.27 -6.01 4.15
N TYR A 394 -23.45 -5.44 4.39
CA TYR A 394 -23.85 -4.10 3.95
C TYR A 394 -24.06 -3.21 5.17
N MET A 395 -23.57 -1.99 5.11
CA MET A 395 -23.69 -0.97 6.14
C MET A 395 -23.92 0.40 5.50
N GLU A 396 -24.59 1.28 6.23
CA GLU A 396 -24.83 2.66 5.79
C GLU A 396 -24.18 3.63 6.77
N ILE A 397 -23.25 4.45 6.29
CA ILE A 397 -22.46 5.41 7.06
C ILE A 397 -22.50 6.77 6.36
N GLY A 398 -22.89 7.83 7.08
CA GLY A 398 -22.94 9.18 6.54
C GLY A 398 -23.85 9.34 5.31
N GLY A 399 -24.85 8.44 5.15
CA GLY A 399 -25.76 8.41 3.99
C GLY A 399 -25.21 7.72 2.76
N GLN A 400 -24.07 7.02 2.89
CA GLN A 400 -23.44 6.22 1.84
C GLN A 400 -23.48 4.74 2.21
N GLY A 401 -23.81 3.87 1.24
CA GLY A 401 -23.79 2.41 1.40
C GLY A 401 -22.37 1.87 1.23
N PHE A 402 -21.97 0.93 2.09
CA PHE A 402 -20.69 0.24 2.03
C PHE A 402 -20.86 -1.27 2.08
N VAL A 403 -19.94 -1.97 1.43
CA VAL A 403 -19.89 -3.44 1.44
C VAL A 403 -18.55 -3.94 1.94
N GLN A 404 -18.60 -5.07 2.65
CA GLN A 404 -17.45 -5.78 3.18
C GLN A 404 -17.64 -7.28 2.97
N PRO A 405 -16.59 -8.07 2.67
CA PRO A 405 -16.68 -9.52 2.55
C PRO A 405 -17.27 -10.16 3.82
N MET A 406 -18.07 -11.22 3.67
CA MET A 406 -18.62 -11.96 4.82
C MET A 406 -17.58 -12.82 5.52
N SER A 407 -16.62 -13.37 4.76
CA SER A 407 -15.46 -14.07 5.31
C SER A 407 -14.32 -13.06 5.45
N GLY A 408 -13.83 -12.81 6.67
CA GLY A 408 -12.56 -12.09 6.84
C GLY A 408 -11.43 -12.89 6.20
N ASN A 409 -10.69 -12.25 5.30
CA ASN A 409 -9.42 -12.78 4.80
C ASN A 409 -8.34 -12.63 5.86
#